data_caab5cc443ede5e826826d5f0a89532e
#
_entry.id   caab5cc443ede5e826826d5f0a89532e
#
_cell.length_a   1.000
_cell.length_b   1.000
_cell.length_c   1.000
_cell.angle_alpha   90.00
_cell.angle_beta   90.00
_cell.angle_gamma   90.00
#
_symmetry.space_group_name_H-M   'P 1'
#
loop_
_entity.id
_entity.type
_entity.pdbx_description
1 polymer ?
#
loop_
_entity_poly.entity_id
_entity_poly.type
_entity_poly.pdbx_seq_one_letter_code
_entity_poly.pdbx_strand_id
1 'polypeptide(L)'
;NLEEVSQEFIDNLEQEAELKDIADRVETQIIANAISAVKELSEDPKTQFKIGQIIYLESDRKYRVEAINKELESYLRAVSLYHSNERNFDKEITTNKQEIVELKPKQEKVNYHIDDKLLGEGTPKEKVRRNIEAIKLLHKLEDENRLANSEEQNILSKYVGWGGLPDVFDESKDNWSEEYNELKEILTDEEYKSARASTLTAFYTPPVVINAIYDTLKSMGVEQANILEPSCGTGNFLGMLPQEMQSSKLYGVELDSISGKIAKQLYQKANIKVQGYEKADLPDSFFDIAIGNVPFGDFKVNDKRYDKNNFLIHDYFFAKTLDKVRPGGVIAFITSKGTMDKASPEVRKYLAQRADLLGAIRLPDNTFTKNAGTKVTSDIIFLQKRENLTDIMP
;
A
#
# COMPACT_ATOMS: atom_id res chain seq x y z
N ASN A 1 -25.33 13.22 28.34
CA ASN A 1 -26.02 11.95 28.62
C ASN A 1 -26.47 11.34 27.29
N LEU A 2 -26.25 10.04 27.08
CA LEU A 2 -26.58 9.35 25.83
C LEU A 2 -28.08 9.37 25.48
N GLU A 3 -28.92 9.35 26.47
CA GLU A 3 -30.42 9.44 26.30
C GLU A 3 -30.82 10.84 25.80
N GLU A 4 -30.26 11.89 26.36
CA GLU A 4 -30.54 13.27 25.92
C GLU A 4 -30.11 13.53 24.48
N VAL A 5 -28.90 13.06 24.12
CA VAL A 5 -28.38 13.19 22.75
C VAL A 5 -29.24 12.39 21.77
N SER A 6 -29.71 11.19 22.17
CA SER A 6 -30.57 10.38 21.33
C SER A 6 -31.91 11.04 21.08
N GLN A 7 -32.53 11.61 22.12
CA GLN A 7 -33.82 12.26 22.00
C GLN A 7 -33.75 13.54 21.16
N GLU A 8 -32.72 14.37 21.40
CA GLU A 8 -32.52 15.58 20.62
C GLU A 8 -32.28 15.25 19.13
N PHE A 9 -31.59 14.16 18.85
CA PHE A 9 -31.34 13.68 17.50
C PHE A 9 -32.59 13.19 16.80
N ILE A 10 -33.45 12.47 17.52
CA ILE A 10 -34.74 11.99 17.02
C ILE A 10 -35.68 13.17 16.74
N ASP A 11 -35.76 14.12 17.68
CA ASP A 11 -36.63 15.31 17.56
C ASP A 11 -36.23 16.18 16.34
N ASN A 12 -34.92 16.30 16.06
CA ASN A 12 -34.43 17.02 14.87
C ASN A 12 -34.79 16.32 13.56
N LEU A 13 -34.91 15.00 13.55
CA LEU A 13 -35.22 14.22 12.36
C LEU A 13 -36.71 14.18 12.02
N GLU A 14 -37.59 14.25 13.01
CA GLU A 14 -39.04 14.35 12.78
C GLU A 14 -39.45 15.62 12.03
N GLN A 15 -38.54 16.61 11.99
CA GLN A 15 -38.77 17.89 11.32
C GLN A 15 -38.40 17.91 9.85
N GLU A 16 -37.69 16.91 9.34
CA GLU A 16 -37.23 16.85 7.94
C GLU A 16 -38.03 15.83 7.11
N ALA A 17 -38.51 16.24 5.93
CA ALA A 17 -39.55 15.52 5.16
C ALA A 17 -39.09 14.28 4.36
N GLU A 18 -37.79 13.88 4.35
CA GLU A 18 -37.32 12.70 3.59
C GLU A 18 -36.77 11.62 4.54
N LEU A 19 -37.67 10.81 5.06
CA LEU A 19 -37.40 9.85 6.12
C LEU A 19 -36.35 8.78 5.79
N LYS A 20 -36.26 8.35 4.57
CA LYS A 20 -35.38 7.22 4.21
C LYS A 20 -33.89 7.60 4.10
N ASP A 21 -33.60 8.72 3.44
CA ASP A 21 -32.24 9.25 3.31
C ASP A 21 -31.69 9.76 4.65
N ILE A 22 -32.60 10.19 5.51
CA ILE A 22 -32.29 10.65 6.85
C ILE A 22 -31.99 9.46 7.76
N ALA A 23 -32.76 8.39 7.69
CA ALA A 23 -32.53 7.17 8.45
C ALA A 23 -31.11 6.62 8.21
N ASP A 24 -30.69 6.54 6.96
CA ASP A 24 -29.32 6.07 6.60
C ASP A 24 -28.21 6.93 7.20
N ARG A 25 -28.39 8.26 7.21
CA ARG A 25 -27.44 9.19 7.81
C ARG A 25 -27.43 9.11 9.33
N VAL A 26 -28.61 8.97 9.92
CA VAL A 26 -28.76 8.81 11.37
C VAL A 26 -28.13 7.53 11.86
N GLU A 27 -28.40 6.42 11.20
CA GLU A 27 -27.79 5.14 11.51
C GLU A 27 -26.27 5.23 11.54
N THR A 28 -25.69 5.82 10.48
CA THR A 28 -24.25 6.02 10.39
C THR A 28 -23.72 6.90 11.52
N GLN A 29 -24.44 7.97 11.85
CA GLN A 29 -24.04 8.91 12.90
C GLN A 29 -24.21 8.34 14.30
N ILE A 30 -25.30 7.62 14.56
CA ILE A 30 -25.54 6.96 15.86
C ILE A 30 -24.50 5.88 16.10
N ILE A 31 -24.16 5.09 15.07
CA ILE A 31 -23.11 4.09 15.19
C ILE A 31 -21.74 4.74 15.42
N ALA A 32 -21.42 5.82 14.71
CA ALA A 32 -20.19 6.56 14.92
C ALA A 32 -20.11 7.13 16.35
N ASN A 33 -21.22 7.68 16.85
CA ASN A 33 -21.31 8.21 18.22
C ASN A 33 -21.25 7.09 19.25
N ALA A 34 -21.93 5.97 19.02
CA ALA A 34 -21.85 4.79 19.89
C ALA A 34 -20.43 4.22 19.95
N ILE A 35 -19.74 4.13 18.82
CA ILE A 35 -18.32 3.70 18.76
C ILE A 35 -17.43 4.67 19.52
N SER A 36 -17.69 5.97 19.42
CA SER A 36 -16.91 6.99 20.14
C SER A 36 -17.16 6.90 21.64
N ALA A 37 -18.41 6.80 22.08
CA ALA A 37 -18.77 6.62 23.47
C ALA A 37 -18.20 5.32 24.06
N VAL A 38 -18.21 4.24 23.31
CA VAL A 38 -17.58 2.97 23.73
C VAL A 38 -16.07 3.12 23.89
N LYS A 39 -15.40 3.87 23.02
CA LYS A 39 -13.97 4.15 23.17
C LYS A 39 -13.68 4.95 24.42
N GLU A 40 -14.43 6.02 24.68
CA GLU A 40 -14.28 6.82 25.89
C GLU A 40 -14.51 6.01 27.16
N LEU A 41 -15.57 5.19 27.19
CA LEU A 41 -15.88 4.31 28.33
C LEU A 41 -14.88 3.15 28.48
N SER A 42 -14.25 2.68 27.39
CA SER A 42 -13.25 1.61 27.45
C SER A 42 -11.92 2.05 28.07
N GLU A 43 -11.70 3.35 28.17
CA GLU A 43 -10.57 3.93 28.91
C GLU A 43 -10.78 3.93 30.43
N ASP A 44 -12.01 3.69 30.90
CA ASP A 44 -12.29 3.51 32.34
C ASP A 44 -12.09 2.04 32.75
N PRO A 45 -11.09 1.74 33.63
CA PRO A 45 -10.80 0.37 34.07
C PRO A 45 -11.95 -0.34 34.78
N LYS A 46 -13.02 0.37 35.16
CA LYS A 46 -14.20 -0.17 35.84
C LYS A 46 -15.30 -0.60 34.86
N THR A 47 -15.17 -0.27 33.59
CA THR A 47 -16.20 -0.55 32.60
C THR A 47 -15.95 -1.89 31.92
N GLN A 48 -16.88 -2.84 32.07
CA GLN A 48 -16.79 -4.14 31.42
C GLN A 48 -17.63 -4.11 30.13
N PHE A 49 -16.97 -4.21 28.98
CA PHE A 49 -17.61 -4.33 27.68
C PHE A 49 -17.75 -5.80 27.25
N LYS A 50 -18.89 -6.17 26.72
CA LYS A 50 -19.07 -7.42 26.01
C LYS A 50 -19.06 -7.14 24.50
N ILE A 51 -18.17 -7.84 23.80
CA ILE A 51 -18.00 -7.73 22.36
C ILE A 51 -19.15 -8.44 21.65
N GLY A 52 -19.75 -7.78 20.67
CA GLY A 52 -20.35 -8.48 19.58
C GLY A 52 -21.85 -8.48 19.43
N GLN A 53 -22.53 -7.37 19.51
CA GLN A 53 -23.84 -7.27 18.90
C GLN A 53 -23.75 -6.69 17.51
N ILE A 54 -24.22 -7.43 16.49
CA ILE A 54 -24.38 -6.94 15.13
C ILE A 54 -25.83 -6.52 14.99
N ILE A 55 -26.01 -5.29 14.54
CA ILE A 55 -27.33 -4.74 14.29
C ILE A 55 -27.43 -4.53 12.79
N TYR A 56 -28.50 -5.06 12.21
CA TYR A 56 -28.88 -4.81 10.83
C TYR A 56 -29.94 -3.73 10.85
N LEU A 57 -29.62 -2.61 10.26
CA LEU A 57 -30.53 -1.47 10.18
C LEU A 57 -31.22 -1.41 8.81
N GLU A 58 -30.59 -1.98 7.79
CA GLU A 58 -31.20 -2.32 6.49
C GLU A 58 -30.63 -3.66 6.00
N SER A 59 -31.33 -4.32 5.06
CA SER A 59 -31.02 -5.68 4.61
C SER A 59 -29.58 -5.94 4.17
N ASP A 60 -28.83 -4.90 3.80
CA ASP A 60 -27.47 -5.03 3.27
C ASP A 60 -26.39 -4.32 4.10
N ARG A 61 -26.73 -3.68 5.21
CA ARG A 61 -25.78 -2.96 6.06
C ARG A 61 -25.62 -3.62 7.41
N LYS A 62 -24.41 -4.05 7.70
CA LYS A 62 -24.03 -4.70 8.97
C LYS A 62 -23.24 -3.73 9.83
N TYR A 63 -23.73 -3.47 11.01
CA TYR A 63 -23.05 -2.64 11.98
C TYR A 63 -22.72 -3.44 13.23
N ARG A 64 -21.48 -3.37 13.65
CA ARG A 64 -21.04 -4.01 14.88
C ARG A 64 -21.06 -3.00 16.01
N VAL A 65 -21.75 -3.32 17.06
CA VAL A 65 -21.76 -2.55 18.30
C VAL A 65 -20.99 -3.33 19.36
N GLU A 66 -19.92 -2.76 19.84
CA GLU A 66 -19.00 -3.39 20.79
C GLU A 66 -19.24 -2.86 22.21
N ALA A 67 -20.39 -2.77 22.70
CA ALA A 67 -20.63 -2.56 24.12
C ALA A 67 -22.06 -2.95 24.46
N ILE A 68 -22.19 -3.72 25.49
CA ILE A 68 -23.46 -4.01 26.07
C ILE A 68 -23.43 -3.39 27.45
N ASN A 69 -23.63 -2.10 27.56
CA ASN A 69 -24.03 -1.46 28.80
C ASN A 69 -25.44 -0.84 28.63
N LYS A 70 -26.04 -0.49 29.73
CA LYS A 70 -27.42 0.06 29.75
C LYS A 70 -27.55 1.34 28.92
N GLU A 71 -26.50 2.15 28.84
CA GLU A 71 -26.51 3.42 28.11
C GLU A 71 -26.52 3.19 26.60
N LEU A 72 -25.79 2.17 26.11
CA LEU A 72 -25.80 1.81 24.70
C LEU A 72 -27.13 1.16 24.30
N GLU A 73 -27.75 0.36 25.21
CA GLU A 73 -29.08 -0.19 24.98
C GLU A 73 -30.13 0.91 24.88
N SER A 74 -30.01 1.97 25.69
CA SER A 74 -30.90 3.15 25.59
C SER A 74 -30.76 3.86 24.24
N TYR A 75 -29.51 3.97 23.73
CA TYR A 75 -29.24 4.55 22.43
C TYR A 75 -29.85 3.74 21.29
N LEU A 76 -29.74 2.42 21.36
CA LEU A 76 -30.30 1.51 20.37
C LEU A 76 -31.85 1.50 20.40
N ARG A 77 -32.45 1.68 21.60
CA ARG A 77 -33.92 1.85 21.73
C ARG A 77 -34.41 3.15 21.10
N ALA A 78 -33.62 4.23 21.18
CA ALA A 78 -33.95 5.49 20.52
C ALA A 78 -34.01 5.35 18.99
N VAL A 79 -33.11 4.55 18.41
CA VAL A 79 -33.16 4.20 16.98
C VAL A 79 -34.41 3.41 16.65
N SER A 80 -34.82 2.46 17.51
CA SER A 80 -36.04 1.65 17.31
C SER A 80 -37.31 2.46 17.32
N LEU A 81 -37.42 3.45 18.22
CA LEU A 81 -38.55 4.37 18.28
C LEU A 81 -38.66 5.24 17.02
N TYR A 82 -37.52 5.62 16.45
CA TYR A 82 -37.46 6.43 15.25
C TYR A 82 -38.03 5.72 14.01
N HIS A 83 -37.78 4.43 13.86
CA HIS A 83 -38.38 3.63 12.77
C HIS A 83 -39.87 3.33 12.93
N SER A 84 -40.57 4.06 13.84
CA SER A 84 -42.03 4.12 14.07
C SER A 84 -42.74 2.79 14.30
N ASN A 85 -42.02 1.72 14.57
CA ASN A 85 -42.62 0.44 14.83
C ASN A 85 -41.75 -0.41 15.77
N GLU A 86 -41.83 -0.09 17.07
CA GLU A 86 -41.13 -0.80 18.13
C GLU A 86 -41.25 -2.34 18.00
N ARG A 87 -42.41 -2.82 17.58
CA ARG A 87 -42.68 -4.25 17.36
C ARG A 87 -41.95 -4.83 16.14
N ASN A 88 -41.74 -4.05 15.10
CA ASN A 88 -40.99 -4.50 13.92
C ASN A 88 -39.50 -4.51 14.19
N PHE A 89 -38.98 -3.51 14.88
CA PHE A 89 -37.60 -3.44 15.24
C PHE A 89 -37.15 -4.58 16.17
N ASP A 90 -37.96 -4.84 17.25
CA ASP A 90 -37.71 -5.97 18.15
C ASP A 90 -37.79 -7.32 17.42
N LYS A 91 -38.67 -7.43 16.43
CA LYS A 91 -38.82 -8.62 15.60
C LYS A 91 -37.66 -8.78 14.62
N GLU A 92 -37.18 -7.70 14.00
CA GLU A 92 -35.99 -7.70 13.15
C GLU A 92 -34.73 -8.02 13.94
N ILE A 93 -34.52 -7.42 15.11
CA ILE A 93 -33.40 -7.77 16.00
C ILE A 93 -33.46 -9.25 16.38
N THR A 94 -34.63 -9.78 16.69
CA THR A 94 -34.79 -11.18 17.10
C THR A 94 -34.57 -12.14 15.93
N THR A 95 -35.05 -11.79 14.75
CA THR A 95 -34.86 -12.60 13.53
C THR A 95 -33.38 -12.57 13.07
N ASN A 96 -32.76 -11.42 13.12
CA ASN A 96 -31.34 -11.26 12.71
C ASN A 96 -30.36 -11.82 13.76
N LYS A 97 -30.77 -12.00 15.03
CA LYS A 97 -29.97 -12.74 16.01
C LYS A 97 -29.76 -14.21 15.64
N GLN A 98 -30.62 -14.78 14.80
CA GLN A 98 -30.47 -16.16 14.31
C GLN A 98 -29.52 -16.27 13.08
N GLU A 99 -29.24 -15.17 12.39
CA GLU A 99 -28.31 -15.09 11.26
C GLU A 99 -26.97 -14.43 11.65
N ILE A 100 -26.58 -14.49 12.93
CA ILE A 100 -25.28 -13.94 13.34
C ILE A 100 -24.17 -14.78 12.68
N VAL A 101 -23.72 -14.30 11.54
CA VAL A 101 -22.41 -14.65 11.06
C VAL A 101 -21.41 -14.05 12.04
N GLU A 102 -20.65 -14.88 12.76
CA GLU A 102 -19.55 -14.42 13.60
C GLU A 102 -18.68 -13.47 12.75
N LEU A 103 -18.79 -12.18 12.99
CA LEU A 103 -17.81 -11.25 12.46
C LEU A 103 -16.51 -11.60 13.15
N LYS A 104 -15.59 -12.16 12.38
CA LYS A 104 -14.22 -12.33 12.83
C LYS A 104 -13.75 -11.00 13.41
N PRO A 105 -13.07 -10.98 14.56
CA PRO A 105 -12.52 -9.75 15.13
C PRO A 105 -11.76 -9.01 14.04
N LYS A 106 -11.91 -7.68 13.99
CA LYS A 106 -11.21 -6.86 13.00
C LYS A 106 -9.73 -7.17 13.16
N GLN A 107 -9.18 -7.84 12.17
CA GLN A 107 -7.78 -8.26 12.20
C GLN A 107 -6.92 -7.01 12.40
N GLU A 108 -6.07 -7.02 13.42
CA GLU A 108 -5.14 -5.92 13.64
C GLU A 108 -4.21 -5.82 12.44
N LYS A 109 -4.10 -4.62 11.89
CA LYS A 109 -3.21 -4.38 10.76
C LYS A 109 -1.77 -4.49 11.20
N VAL A 110 -0.98 -5.28 10.50
CA VAL A 110 0.43 -5.50 10.77
C VAL A 110 1.24 -5.22 9.52
N ASN A 111 2.37 -4.55 9.65
CA ASN A 111 3.37 -4.49 8.60
C ASN A 111 4.33 -5.65 8.76
N TYR A 112 4.56 -6.39 7.70
CA TYR A 112 5.56 -7.45 7.65
C TYR A 112 6.96 -6.84 7.72
N HIS A 113 7.85 -7.45 8.49
CA HIS A 113 9.24 -7.08 8.53
C HIS A 113 10.08 -8.14 7.83
N ILE A 114 10.90 -7.73 6.89
CA ILE A 114 11.81 -8.63 6.17
C ILE A 114 13.12 -8.72 6.96
N ASP A 115 13.35 -9.87 7.56
CA ASP A 115 14.61 -10.23 8.24
C ASP A 115 15.40 -11.27 7.45
N ASP A 116 14.97 -11.58 6.24
CA ASP A 116 15.52 -12.66 5.42
C ASP A 116 16.75 -12.18 4.63
N LYS A 117 17.93 -12.65 5.04
CA LYS A 117 19.18 -12.45 4.30
C LYS A 117 19.19 -13.18 2.94
N LEU A 118 18.28 -14.13 2.75
CA LEU A 118 18.14 -14.96 1.57
C LEU A 118 17.03 -14.48 0.61
N LEU A 119 16.55 -13.25 0.83
CA LEU A 119 15.50 -12.66 -0.01
C LEU A 119 15.86 -12.75 -1.51
N GLY A 120 14.98 -13.41 -2.26
CA GLY A 120 15.15 -13.59 -3.71
C GLY A 120 16.11 -14.71 -4.10
N GLU A 121 16.71 -15.45 -3.18
CA GLU A 121 17.54 -16.62 -3.47
C GLU A 121 16.68 -17.86 -3.85
N GLY A 122 17.29 -18.77 -4.58
CA GLY A 122 16.71 -20.02 -5.02
C GLY A 122 16.89 -20.25 -6.51
N THR A 123 16.66 -21.49 -6.92
CA THR A 123 16.67 -21.90 -8.34
C THR A 123 15.48 -21.27 -9.08
N PRO A 124 15.55 -21.12 -10.42
CA PRO A 124 14.41 -20.63 -11.20
C PRO A 124 13.10 -21.39 -10.92
N LYS A 125 13.16 -22.71 -10.79
CA LYS A 125 11.98 -23.54 -10.46
C LYS A 125 11.40 -23.21 -9.09
N GLU A 126 12.23 -23.06 -8.08
CA GLU A 126 11.79 -22.68 -6.72
C GLU A 126 11.15 -21.30 -6.71
N LYS A 127 11.73 -20.34 -7.42
CA LYS A 127 11.19 -18.98 -7.55
C LYS A 127 9.79 -18.98 -8.18
N VAL A 128 9.63 -19.71 -9.29
CA VAL A 128 8.34 -19.83 -9.97
C VAL A 128 7.29 -20.49 -9.07
N ARG A 129 7.63 -21.57 -8.37
CA ARG A 129 6.70 -22.23 -7.45
C ARG A 129 6.26 -21.33 -6.30
N ARG A 130 7.18 -20.57 -5.70
CA ARG A 130 6.86 -19.58 -4.67
C ARG A 130 5.96 -18.46 -5.21
N ASN A 131 6.19 -18.00 -6.45
CA ASN A 131 5.32 -17.02 -7.08
C ASN A 131 3.91 -17.57 -7.27
N ILE A 132 3.77 -18.80 -7.76
CA ILE A 132 2.47 -19.44 -7.95
C ILE A 132 1.74 -19.60 -6.61
N GLU A 133 2.44 -20.06 -5.57
CA GLU A 133 1.89 -20.21 -4.22
C GLU A 133 1.38 -18.86 -3.66
N ALA A 134 2.18 -17.81 -3.80
CA ALA A 134 1.81 -16.47 -3.36
C ALA A 134 0.61 -15.92 -4.14
N ILE A 135 0.52 -16.14 -5.45
CA ILE A 135 -0.62 -15.70 -6.27
C ILE A 135 -1.90 -16.42 -5.87
N LYS A 136 -1.85 -17.76 -5.70
CA LYS A 136 -3.01 -18.53 -5.24
C LYS A 136 -3.50 -18.06 -3.87
N LEU A 137 -2.58 -17.78 -2.97
CA LEU A 137 -2.92 -17.23 -1.66
C LEU A 137 -3.52 -15.83 -1.76
N LEU A 138 -2.95 -14.97 -2.62
CA LEU A 138 -3.48 -13.63 -2.85
C LEU A 138 -4.93 -13.68 -3.33
N HIS A 139 -5.24 -14.50 -4.35
CA HIS A 139 -6.59 -14.66 -4.86
C HIS A 139 -7.55 -15.17 -3.77
N LYS A 140 -7.13 -16.15 -2.98
CA LYS A 140 -7.92 -16.63 -1.84
C LYS A 140 -8.23 -15.52 -0.84
N LEU A 141 -7.24 -14.66 -0.51
CA LEU A 141 -7.44 -13.54 0.41
C LEU A 141 -8.39 -12.49 -0.16
N GLU A 142 -8.34 -12.25 -1.47
CA GLU A 142 -9.26 -11.36 -2.18
C GLU A 142 -10.68 -11.91 -2.18
N ASP A 143 -10.87 -13.19 -2.51
CA ASP A 143 -12.18 -13.85 -2.49
C ASP A 143 -12.81 -13.86 -1.08
N GLU A 144 -11.97 -14.07 -0.04
CA GLU A 144 -12.38 -14.02 1.36
C GLU A 144 -12.50 -12.60 1.91
N ASN A 145 -12.16 -11.58 1.12
CA ASN A 145 -12.14 -10.16 1.48
C ASN A 145 -11.53 -9.89 2.86
N ARG A 146 -10.34 -10.40 3.09
CA ARG A 146 -9.61 -10.26 4.37
C ARG A 146 -8.14 -9.96 4.19
N LEU A 147 -7.52 -9.52 5.27
CA LEU A 147 -6.08 -9.35 5.34
C LEU A 147 -5.37 -10.69 5.62
N ALA A 148 -4.13 -10.78 5.16
CA ALA A 148 -3.24 -11.88 5.47
C ALA A 148 -2.87 -11.88 6.97
N ASN A 149 -2.82 -13.05 7.58
CA ASN A 149 -2.18 -13.23 8.89
C ASN A 149 -0.65 -13.34 8.75
N SER A 150 0.07 -13.49 9.86
CA SER A 150 1.55 -13.52 9.85
C SER A 150 2.13 -14.69 9.05
N GLU A 151 1.49 -15.86 9.08
CA GLU A 151 1.93 -17.03 8.32
C GLU A 151 1.71 -16.83 6.82
N GLU A 152 0.56 -16.27 6.44
CA GLU A 152 0.22 -15.92 5.07
C GLU A 152 1.11 -14.79 4.54
N GLN A 153 1.43 -13.79 5.37
CA GLN A 153 2.41 -12.75 5.01
C GLN A 153 3.79 -13.37 4.72
N ASN A 154 4.20 -14.38 5.49
CA ASN A 154 5.46 -15.08 5.24
C ASN A 154 5.46 -15.83 3.89
N ILE A 155 4.31 -16.38 3.45
CA ILE A 155 4.18 -16.97 2.11
C ILE A 155 4.24 -15.88 1.03
N LEU A 156 3.46 -14.81 1.19
CA LEU A 156 3.41 -13.69 0.25
C LEU A 156 4.77 -13.01 0.08
N SER A 157 5.56 -12.89 1.16
CA SER A 157 6.89 -12.27 1.13
C SER A 157 7.90 -13.02 0.26
N LYS A 158 7.64 -14.28 -0.07
CA LYS A 158 8.48 -15.10 -0.94
C LYS A 158 8.23 -14.89 -2.43
N TYR A 159 7.22 -14.09 -2.78
CA TYR A 159 7.01 -13.68 -4.17
C TYR A 159 8.16 -12.79 -4.64
N VAL A 160 8.80 -13.18 -5.71
CA VAL A 160 9.98 -12.50 -6.26
C VAL A 160 9.75 -11.91 -7.65
N GLY A 161 8.51 -11.92 -8.15
CA GLY A 161 8.21 -11.46 -9.51
C GLY A 161 8.82 -12.36 -10.59
N TRP A 162 8.90 -11.84 -11.79
CA TRP A 162 9.25 -12.62 -12.97
C TRP A 162 10.59 -12.25 -13.61
N GLY A 163 11.31 -11.32 -13.02
CA GLY A 163 12.63 -10.88 -13.53
C GLY A 163 13.59 -12.07 -13.71
N GLY A 164 14.12 -12.22 -14.92
CA GLY A 164 15.01 -13.31 -15.26
C GLY A 164 14.36 -14.70 -15.40
N LEU A 165 13.01 -14.78 -15.46
CA LEU A 165 12.26 -16.02 -15.61
C LEU A 165 11.42 -16.09 -16.91
N PRO A 166 11.94 -15.67 -18.08
CA PRO A 166 11.15 -15.62 -19.32
C PRO A 166 10.70 -17.00 -19.82
N ASP A 167 11.46 -18.05 -19.53
CA ASP A 167 11.22 -19.38 -20.05
C ASP A 167 9.90 -20.00 -19.55
N VAL A 168 9.43 -19.61 -18.36
CA VAL A 168 8.14 -20.10 -17.83
C VAL A 168 6.93 -19.61 -18.63
N PHE A 169 7.09 -18.56 -19.43
CA PHE A 169 6.07 -18.01 -20.32
C PHE A 169 6.19 -18.46 -21.77
N ASP A 170 7.10 -19.41 -22.05
CA ASP A 170 7.35 -19.96 -23.39
C ASP A 170 6.78 -21.39 -23.46
N GLU A 171 5.69 -21.53 -24.25
CA GLU A 171 4.99 -22.80 -24.47
C GLU A 171 5.89 -23.89 -25.05
N SER A 172 6.96 -23.52 -25.77
CA SER A 172 7.91 -24.45 -26.38
C SER A 172 8.89 -25.08 -25.40
N LYS A 173 8.88 -24.66 -24.13
CA LYS A 173 9.81 -25.14 -23.10
C LYS A 173 9.21 -26.29 -22.31
N ASP A 174 9.42 -27.53 -22.77
CA ASP A 174 8.89 -28.75 -22.15
C ASP A 174 9.17 -28.85 -20.65
N ASN A 175 10.34 -28.39 -20.21
CA ASN A 175 10.72 -28.39 -18.79
C ASN A 175 9.93 -27.40 -17.92
N TRP A 176 9.13 -26.53 -18.52
CA TRP A 176 8.25 -25.55 -17.86
C TRP A 176 6.77 -25.79 -18.10
N SER A 177 6.40 -26.87 -18.81
CA SER A 177 5.02 -27.10 -19.26
C SER A 177 3.99 -27.14 -18.11
N GLU A 178 4.36 -27.70 -16.96
CA GLU A 178 3.50 -27.76 -15.77
C GLU A 178 3.22 -26.34 -15.24
N GLU A 179 4.26 -25.58 -14.97
CA GLU A 179 4.16 -24.22 -14.44
C GLU A 179 3.54 -23.25 -15.45
N TYR A 180 3.82 -23.43 -16.76
CA TYR A 180 3.18 -22.65 -17.83
C TYR A 180 1.65 -22.83 -17.82
N ASN A 181 1.17 -24.06 -17.78
CA ASN A 181 -0.26 -24.38 -17.76
C ASN A 181 -0.92 -23.83 -16.48
N GLU A 182 -0.27 -24.04 -15.34
CA GLU A 182 -0.75 -23.55 -14.06
C GLU A 182 -0.88 -22.03 -14.03
N LEU A 183 0.10 -21.29 -14.57
CA LEU A 183 0.03 -19.83 -14.70
C LEU A 183 -1.11 -19.37 -15.62
N LYS A 184 -1.36 -20.11 -16.70
CA LYS A 184 -2.50 -19.84 -17.59
C LYS A 184 -3.85 -20.04 -16.91
N GLU A 185 -3.94 -20.95 -15.96
CA GLU A 185 -5.15 -21.22 -15.21
C GLU A 185 -5.41 -20.19 -14.12
N ILE A 186 -4.38 -19.79 -13.39
CA ILE A 186 -4.53 -18.92 -12.22
C ILE A 186 -4.50 -17.42 -12.53
N LEU A 187 -3.89 -16.99 -13.64
CA LEU A 187 -3.77 -15.59 -14.02
C LEU A 187 -4.86 -15.19 -15.01
N THR A 188 -5.41 -14.01 -14.83
CA THR A 188 -6.20 -13.36 -15.88
C THR A 188 -5.32 -13.02 -17.08
N ASP A 189 -5.93 -12.80 -18.24
CA ASP A 189 -5.19 -12.41 -19.46
C ASP A 189 -4.34 -11.15 -19.27
N GLU A 190 -4.83 -10.19 -18.48
CA GLU A 190 -4.12 -8.95 -18.16
C GLU A 190 -2.94 -9.20 -17.22
N GLU A 191 -3.13 -9.98 -16.16
CA GLU A 191 -2.07 -10.37 -15.23
C GLU A 191 -0.99 -11.19 -15.93
N TYR A 192 -1.39 -12.12 -16.80
CA TYR A 192 -0.45 -12.91 -17.58
C TYR A 192 0.41 -12.05 -18.52
N LYS A 193 -0.21 -11.09 -19.22
CA LYS A 193 0.50 -10.14 -20.09
C LYS A 193 1.47 -9.26 -19.28
N SER A 194 1.02 -8.75 -18.12
CA SER A 194 1.85 -7.95 -17.22
C SER A 194 3.03 -8.77 -16.69
N ALA A 195 2.79 -9.97 -16.19
CA ALA A 195 3.82 -10.87 -15.68
C ALA A 195 4.88 -11.18 -16.75
N ARG A 196 4.44 -11.54 -17.97
CA ARG A 196 5.34 -11.79 -19.10
C ARG A 196 6.16 -10.57 -19.49
N ALA A 197 5.55 -9.38 -19.51
CA ALA A 197 6.26 -8.14 -19.84
C ALA A 197 7.31 -7.78 -18.79
N SER A 198 7.07 -8.10 -17.51
CA SER A 198 7.95 -7.78 -16.40
C SER A 198 9.23 -8.64 -16.33
N THR A 199 9.30 -9.73 -17.10
CA THR A 199 10.46 -10.64 -17.12
C THR A 199 11.78 -9.95 -17.47
N LEU A 200 11.73 -8.82 -18.17
CA LEU A 200 12.89 -8.06 -18.61
C LEU A 200 13.17 -6.82 -17.74
N THR A 201 12.25 -6.41 -16.89
CA THR A 201 12.30 -5.10 -16.22
C THR A 201 12.12 -5.14 -14.71
N ALA A 202 11.57 -6.22 -14.17
CA ALA A 202 11.33 -6.34 -12.73
C ALA A 202 12.55 -6.95 -12.01
N PHE A 203 13.37 -6.09 -11.42
CA PHE A 203 14.58 -6.51 -10.71
C PHE A 203 14.49 -6.18 -9.23
N TYR A 204 14.58 -7.22 -8.40
CA TYR A 204 14.62 -7.04 -6.95
C TYR A 204 15.97 -6.48 -6.50
N THR A 205 15.90 -5.47 -5.66
CA THR A 205 17.09 -4.85 -5.08
C THR A 205 17.66 -5.75 -3.99
N PRO A 206 18.96 -6.08 -4.04
CA PRO A 206 19.60 -6.87 -3.00
C PRO A 206 19.51 -6.22 -1.61
N PRO A 207 19.31 -6.98 -0.53
CA PRO A 207 19.20 -6.46 0.84
C PRO A 207 20.39 -5.56 1.24
N VAL A 208 21.59 -5.90 0.83
CA VAL A 208 22.78 -5.10 1.13
C VAL A 208 22.70 -3.67 0.58
N VAL A 209 22.08 -3.48 -0.58
CA VAL A 209 21.89 -2.15 -1.19
C VAL A 209 20.80 -1.36 -0.45
N ILE A 210 19.70 -2.02 -0.09
CA ILE A 210 18.62 -1.41 0.68
C ILE A 210 19.16 -0.93 2.04
N ASN A 211 19.88 -1.80 2.75
CA ASN A 211 20.49 -1.47 4.03
C ASN A 211 21.46 -0.28 3.92
N ALA A 212 22.31 -0.26 2.90
CA ALA A 212 23.24 0.84 2.68
C ALA A 212 22.52 2.20 2.48
N ILE A 213 21.39 2.20 1.78
CA ILE A 213 20.57 3.41 1.63
C ILE A 213 19.99 3.83 2.99
N TYR A 214 19.41 2.91 3.76
CA TYR A 214 18.89 3.23 5.09
C TYR A 214 19.96 3.68 6.08
N ASP A 215 21.13 3.05 6.07
CA ASP A 215 22.27 3.46 6.92
C ASP A 215 22.73 4.87 6.57
N THR A 216 22.72 5.23 5.29
CA THR A 216 23.02 6.59 4.84
C THR A 216 21.97 7.58 5.37
N LEU A 217 20.67 7.27 5.25
CA LEU A 217 19.57 8.12 5.75
C LEU A 217 19.64 8.28 7.28
N LYS A 218 19.93 7.20 8.02
CA LYS A 218 20.13 7.26 9.47
C LYS A 218 21.30 8.15 9.84
N SER A 219 22.42 8.07 9.12
CA SER A 219 23.57 8.94 9.36
C SER A 219 23.29 10.42 9.07
N MET A 220 22.26 10.72 8.27
CA MET A 220 21.71 12.08 8.08
C MET A 220 20.74 12.50 9.19
N GLY A 221 20.49 11.66 10.21
CA GLY A 221 19.62 11.97 11.35
C GLY A 221 18.13 11.67 11.10
N VAL A 222 17.80 10.83 10.11
CA VAL A 222 16.38 10.44 9.86
C VAL A 222 15.96 9.36 10.87
N GLU A 223 14.98 9.68 11.71
CA GLU A 223 14.40 8.76 12.69
C GLU A 223 12.93 8.46 12.37
N GLN A 224 12.15 9.45 11.99
CA GLN A 224 10.74 9.33 11.62
C GLN A 224 10.44 10.17 10.39
N ALA A 225 9.70 9.60 9.43
CA ALA A 225 9.46 10.25 8.15
C ALA A 225 8.15 9.80 7.50
N ASN A 226 7.60 10.65 6.61
CA ASN A 226 6.69 10.20 5.56
C ASN A 226 7.54 9.69 4.39
N ILE A 227 7.56 8.38 4.18
CA ILE A 227 8.43 7.72 3.20
C ILE A 227 7.62 7.30 1.98
N LEU A 228 8.03 7.73 0.79
CA LEU A 228 7.45 7.33 -0.49
C LEU A 228 8.37 6.36 -1.23
N GLU A 229 7.82 5.23 -1.66
CA GLU A 229 8.44 4.34 -2.65
C GLU A 229 7.58 4.34 -3.93
N PRO A 230 7.96 5.08 -5.00
CA PRO A 230 7.07 5.32 -6.14
C PRO A 230 6.99 4.16 -7.15
N SER A 231 7.76 3.10 -6.96
CA SER A 231 7.73 1.84 -7.71
C SER A 231 8.08 0.69 -6.78
N CYS A 232 7.15 0.40 -5.86
CA CYS A 232 7.52 -0.40 -4.69
C CYS A 232 7.61 -1.91 -4.95
N GLY A 233 7.11 -2.42 -6.08
CA GLY A 233 7.00 -3.86 -6.28
C GLY A 233 6.22 -4.49 -5.14
N THR A 234 6.78 -5.52 -4.51
CA THR A 234 6.24 -6.12 -3.29
C THR A 234 6.60 -5.35 -2.01
N GLY A 235 7.35 -4.25 -2.10
CA GLY A 235 7.69 -3.38 -0.98
C GLY A 235 8.92 -3.81 -0.18
N ASN A 236 9.96 -4.28 -0.83
CA ASN A 236 11.17 -4.72 -0.11
C ASN A 236 11.82 -3.60 0.70
N PHE A 237 11.85 -2.36 0.19
CA PHE A 237 12.31 -1.22 0.96
C PHE A 237 11.41 -0.96 2.19
N LEU A 238 10.09 -1.07 2.02
CA LEU A 238 9.14 -0.90 3.14
C LEU A 238 9.32 -1.99 4.20
N GLY A 239 9.58 -3.23 3.76
CA GLY A 239 9.76 -4.37 4.67
C GLY A 239 11.09 -4.39 5.40
N MET A 240 12.12 -3.78 4.83
CA MET A 240 13.45 -3.67 5.43
C MET A 240 13.66 -2.36 6.20
N LEU A 241 12.57 -1.64 6.50
CA LEU A 241 12.63 -0.42 7.31
C LEU A 241 13.34 -0.69 8.63
N PRO A 242 14.40 0.09 9.00
CA PRO A 242 15.10 -0.08 10.25
C PRO A 242 14.19 0.07 11.49
N GLN A 243 14.54 -0.61 12.56
CA GLN A 243 13.76 -0.59 13.81
C GLN A 243 13.58 0.84 14.34
N GLU A 244 14.58 1.68 14.23
CA GLU A 244 14.57 3.07 14.67
C GLU A 244 13.58 3.93 13.88
N MET A 245 13.24 3.50 12.65
CA MET A 245 12.33 4.21 11.76
C MET A 245 10.91 3.63 11.73
N GLN A 246 10.57 2.66 12.58
CA GLN A 246 9.26 1.95 12.55
C GLN A 246 8.04 2.84 12.81
N SER A 247 8.22 4.04 13.37
CA SER A 247 7.17 5.05 13.55
C SER A 247 6.87 5.85 12.27
N SER A 248 7.63 5.65 11.20
CA SER A 248 7.44 6.31 9.91
C SER A 248 6.13 5.90 9.24
N LYS A 249 5.55 6.82 8.46
CA LYS A 249 4.38 6.54 7.62
C LYS A 249 4.84 6.14 6.22
N LEU A 250 4.37 4.98 5.77
CA LEU A 250 4.82 4.37 4.53
C LEU A 250 3.79 4.55 3.41
N TYR A 251 4.27 4.94 2.25
CA TYR A 251 3.49 5.15 1.04
C TYR A 251 4.18 4.44 -0.12
N GLY A 252 3.41 3.66 -0.87
CA GLY A 252 3.92 2.96 -2.06
C GLY A 252 3.04 3.19 -3.27
N VAL A 253 3.63 3.17 -4.44
CA VAL A 253 2.92 3.11 -5.72
C VAL A 253 3.50 1.95 -6.51
N GLU A 254 2.64 1.10 -7.07
CA GLU A 254 3.06 -0.03 -7.90
C GLU A 254 2.11 -0.20 -9.09
N LEU A 255 2.68 -0.31 -10.28
CA LEU A 255 1.94 -0.48 -11.53
C LEU A 255 1.42 -1.91 -11.67
N ASP A 256 2.25 -2.90 -11.35
CA ASP A 256 1.88 -4.31 -11.46
C ASP A 256 0.85 -4.68 -10.39
N SER A 257 -0.29 -5.21 -10.84
CA SER A 257 -1.44 -5.46 -9.96
C SER A 257 -1.13 -6.52 -8.90
N ILE A 258 -0.44 -7.59 -9.26
CA ILE A 258 -0.11 -8.69 -8.34
C ILE A 258 0.88 -8.21 -7.29
N SER A 259 1.99 -7.61 -7.70
CA SER A 259 3.00 -7.08 -6.78
C SER A 259 2.42 -6.04 -5.83
N GLY A 260 1.63 -5.10 -6.35
CA GLY A 260 1.00 -4.05 -5.54
C GLY A 260 -0.05 -4.58 -4.56
N LYS A 261 -0.84 -5.58 -4.94
CA LYS A 261 -1.79 -6.26 -4.05
C LYS A 261 -1.08 -7.07 -2.97
N ILE A 262 0.02 -7.76 -3.31
CA ILE A 262 0.88 -8.43 -2.33
C ILE A 262 1.46 -7.41 -1.34
N ALA A 263 1.97 -6.26 -1.83
CA ALA A 263 2.46 -5.20 -0.97
C ALA A 263 1.38 -4.69 0.02
N LYS A 264 0.12 -4.55 -0.42
CA LYS A 264 -1.00 -4.21 0.48
C LYS A 264 -1.24 -5.24 1.58
N GLN A 265 -1.06 -6.51 1.28
CA GLN A 265 -1.22 -7.59 2.25
C GLN A 265 -0.04 -7.68 3.22
N LEU A 266 1.16 -7.36 2.75
CA LEU A 266 2.38 -7.34 3.57
C LEU A 266 2.44 -6.10 4.47
N TYR A 267 2.14 -4.90 3.93
CA TYR A 267 2.27 -3.64 4.65
C TYR A 267 0.90 -3.02 4.91
N GLN A 268 0.12 -3.66 5.77
CA GLN A 268 -1.29 -3.36 6.02
C GLN A 268 -1.53 -1.98 6.64
N LYS A 269 -0.49 -1.38 7.26
CA LYS A 269 -0.53 0.00 7.80
C LYS A 269 -0.06 1.05 6.77
N ALA A 270 0.54 0.61 5.65
CA ALA A 270 1.02 1.50 4.61
C ALA A 270 -0.10 1.93 3.65
N ASN A 271 0.08 3.06 3.01
CA ASN A 271 -0.80 3.54 1.93
C ASN A 271 -0.22 3.11 0.58
N ILE A 272 -0.66 1.96 0.07
CA ILE A 272 -0.21 1.43 -1.22
C ILE A 272 -1.25 1.72 -2.31
N LYS A 273 -0.84 2.41 -3.39
CA LYS A 273 -1.65 2.66 -4.58
C LYS A 273 -1.22 1.72 -5.71
N VAL A 274 -2.15 0.87 -6.17
CA VAL A 274 -1.90 -0.07 -7.27
C VAL A 274 -2.32 0.59 -8.57
N GLN A 275 -1.40 1.32 -9.17
CA GLN A 275 -1.59 2.08 -10.42
C GLN A 275 -0.25 2.66 -10.90
N GLY A 276 -0.21 3.16 -12.13
CA GLY A 276 0.97 3.87 -12.62
C GLY A 276 1.27 5.15 -11.83
N TYR A 277 2.55 5.45 -11.66
CA TYR A 277 2.99 6.64 -10.91
C TYR A 277 2.45 7.94 -11.51
N GLU A 278 2.28 7.98 -12.84
CA GLU A 278 1.68 9.12 -13.57
C GLU A 278 0.24 9.42 -13.16
N LYS A 279 -0.51 8.39 -12.72
CA LYS A 279 -1.91 8.48 -12.27
C LYS A 279 -2.03 8.66 -10.76
N ALA A 280 -0.94 8.44 -10.02
CA ALA A 280 -0.98 8.50 -8.56
C ALA A 280 -1.22 9.93 -8.08
N ASP A 281 -2.39 10.13 -7.46
CA ASP A 281 -2.70 11.38 -6.76
C ASP A 281 -1.99 11.36 -5.40
N LEU A 282 -0.91 12.13 -5.33
CA LEU A 282 -0.05 12.29 -4.18
C LEU A 282 0.14 13.79 -3.92
N PRO A 283 0.12 14.23 -2.65
CA PRO A 283 0.31 15.63 -2.33
C PRO A 283 1.73 16.12 -2.70
N ASP A 284 1.83 17.35 -3.15
CA ASP A 284 3.10 18.03 -3.39
C ASP A 284 3.73 18.44 -2.05
N SER A 285 5.05 18.45 -1.97
CA SER A 285 5.82 18.91 -0.79
C SER A 285 5.42 18.23 0.53
N PHE A 286 5.11 16.96 0.49
CA PHE A 286 4.57 16.21 1.63
C PHE A 286 5.57 15.18 2.21
N PHE A 287 6.32 14.51 1.34
CA PHE A 287 7.20 13.42 1.78
C PHE A 287 8.52 13.96 2.31
N ASP A 288 8.98 13.39 3.41
CA ASP A 288 10.31 13.66 3.95
C ASP A 288 11.39 12.94 3.16
N ILE A 289 11.09 11.70 2.79
CA ILE A 289 11.99 10.78 2.09
C ILE A 289 11.26 10.16 0.91
N ALA A 290 11.95 10.01 -0.20
CA ALA A 290 11.57 9.11 -1.27
C ALA A 290 12.73 8.15 -1.56
N ILE A 291 12.42 6.85 -1.56
CA ILE A 291 13.41 5.78 -1.76
C ILE A 291 12.90 4.81 -2.82
N GLY A 292 13.79 4.02 -3.38
CA GLY A 292 13.40 2.90 -4.24
C GLY A 292 14.34 2.68 -5.41
N ASN A 293 14.06 1.60 -6.14
CA ASN A 293 14.68 1.29 -7.41
C ASN A 293 13.68 1.67 -8.50
N VAL A 294 13.89 2.83 -9.14
CA VAL A 294 12.95 3.32 -10.15
C VAL A 294 13.09 2.53 -11.44
N PRO A 295 12.01 2.40 -12.24
CA PRO A 295 12.10 1.73 -13.53
C PRO A 295 13.04 2.48 -14.47
N PHE A 296 13.82 1.75 -15.23
CA PHE A 296 14.67 2.34 -16.27
C PHE A 296 14.43 1.69 -17.62
N GLY A 297 14.62 2.50 -18.67
CA GLY A 297 14.41 2.08 -20.06
C GLY A 297 14.32 3.29 -20.98
N ASP A 298 14.31 3.02 -22.28
CA ASP A 298 14.24 4.03 -23.33
C ASP A 298 12.79 4.35 -23.72
N PHE A 299 11.90 4.36 -22.75
CA PHE A 299 10.49 4.71 -22.94
C PHE A 299 10.08 5.84 -22.01
N LYS A 300 8.92 6.40 -22.27
CA LYS A 300 8.34 7.55 -21.58
C LYS A 300 6.94 7.24 -21.10
N VAL A 301 6.49 7.99 -20.11
CA VAL A 301 5.09 7.97 -19.66
C VAL A 301 4.43 9.30 -20.00
N ASN A 302 3.12 9.29 -20.18
CA ASN A 302 2.34 10.49 -20.45
C ASN A 302 1.86 11.09 -19.12
N ASP A 303 2.43 12.22 -18.74
CA ASP A 303 1.99 13.01 -17.60
C ASP A 303 2.04 14.49 -18.02
N LYS A 304 0.87 15.10 -18.20
CA LYS A 304 0.71 16.46 -18.74
C LYS A 304 1.60 17.50 -18.07
N ARG A 305 1.92 17.31 -16.77
CA ARG A 305 2.77 18.23 -16.01
C ARG A 305 4.22 18.19 -16.46
N TYR A 306 4.69 17.03 -16.96
CA TYR A 306 6.11 16.76 -17.28
C TYR A 306 6.36 16.51 -18.76
N ASP A 307 5.34 16.31 -19.58
CA ASP A 307 5.45 15.95 -21.02
C ASP A 307 6.36 16.90 -21.81
N LYS A 308 6.32 18.20 -21.48
CA LYS A 308 7.17 19.22 -22.12
C LYS A 308 8.66 18.97 -22.00
N ASN A 309 9.09 18.25 -20.96
CA ASN A 309 10.51 17.97 -20.71
C ASN A 309 11.00 16.73 -21.47
N ASN A 310 10.09 15.93 -22.01
CA ASN A 310 10.41 14.76 -22.81
C ASN A 310 11.31 13.72 -22.11
N PHE A 311 11.15 13.58 -20.78
CA PHE A 311 11.96 12.70 -19.96
C PHE A 311 11.80 11.22 -20.28
N LEU A 312 12.86 10.45 -20.17
CA LEU A 312 12.79 9.00 -20.07
C LEU A 312 12.22 8.61 -18.71
N ILE A 313 11.71 7.39 -18.60
CA ILE A 313 10.99 6.91 -17.40
C ILE A 313 11.75 7.18 -16.09
N HIS A 314 13.04 6.86 -16.02
CA HIS A 314 13.84 7.09 -14.81
C HIS A 314 14.03 8.58 -14.48
N ASP A 315 14.17 9.44 -15.49
CA ASP A 315 14.29 10.89 -15.29
C ASP A 315 12.97 11.52 -14.85
N TYR A 316 11.85 11.01 -15.41
CA TYR A 316 10.50 11.39 -15.00
C TYR A 316 10.23 11.08 -13.53
N PHE A 317 10.68 9.92 -13.05
CA PHE A 317 10.52 9.56 -11.64
C PHE A 317 11.21 10.57 -10.72
N PHE A 318 12.43 10.99 -11.03
CA PHE A 318 13.09 12.06 -10.28
C PHE A 318 12.31 13.38 -10.35
N ALA A 319 11.90 13.80 -11.54
CA ALA A 319 11.22 15.08 -11.74
C ALA A 319 9.91 15.15 -10.94
N LYS A 320 9.06 14.12 -11.03
CA LYS A 320 7.80 14.05 -10.28
C LYS A 320 8.03 13.94 -8.78
N THR A 321 8.99 13.13 -8.35
CA THR A 321 9.28 12.94 -6.93
C THR A 321 9.82 14.20 -6.28
N LEU A 322 10.58 15.03 -6.99
CA LEU A 322 11.01 16.33 -6.49
C LEU A 322 9.83 17.25 -6.15
N ASP A 323 8.73 17.17 -6.91
CA ASP A 323 7.52 17.93 -6.55
C ASP A 323 6.84 17.35 -5.31
N LYS A 324 6.91 16.03 -5.09
CA LYS A 324 6.24 15.34 -3.97
C LYS A 324 6.99 15.45 -2.66
N VAL A 325 8.32 15.49 -2.71
CA VAL A 325 9.17 15.66 -1.52
C VAL A 325 9.13 17.13 -1.07
N ARG A 326 9.09 17.35 0.24
CA ARG A 326 9.16 18.71 0.82
C ARG A 326 10.54 19.36 0.66
N PRO A 327 10.67 20.68 0.74
CA PRO A 327 11.97 21.32 0.85
C PRO A 327 12.80 20.73 2.01
N GLY A 328 14.09 20.49 1.76
CA GLY A 328 14.99 19.80 2.70
C GLY A 328 14.82 18.28 2.77
N GLY A 329 13.77 17.72 2.18
CA GLY A 329 13.58 16.28 2.09
C GLY A 329 14.55 15.62 1.11
N VAL A 330 14.74 14.31 1.25
CA VAL A 330 15.77 13.55 0.54
C VAL A 330 15.16 12.52 -0.41
N ILE A 331 15.71 12.42 -1.61
CA ILE A 331 15.44 11.36 -2.57
C ILE A 331 16.69 10.46 -2.62
N ALA A 332 16.51 9.16 -2.43
CA ALA A 332 17.56 8.14 -2.54
C ALA A 332 17.10 7.06 -3.52
N PHE A 333 17.40 7.25 -4.80
CA PHE A 333 16.97 6.34 -5.86
C PHE A 333 18.12 5.55 -6.46
N ILE A 334 17.82 4.27 -6.71
CA ILE A 334 18.61 3.47 -7.64
C ILE A 334 18.07 3.73 -9.04
N THR A 335 18.94 4.07 -9.97
CA THR A 335 18.58 4.45 -11.33
C THR A 335 19.58 3.94 -12.36
N SER A 336 19.23 4.06 -13.64
CA SER A 336 20.19 3.82 -14.74
C SER A 336 21.38 4.75 -14.66
N LYS A 337 22.58 4.24 -15.00
CA LYS A 337 23.77 5.08 -15.22
C LYS A 337 23.49 6.24 -16.17
N GLY A 338 22.51 6.09 -17.07
CA GLY A 338 22.12 7.11 -18.02
C GLY A 338 21.73 8.45 -17.39
N THR A 339 21.21 8.47 -16.16
CA THR A 339 20.89 9.72 -15.47
C THR A 339 22.14 10.60 -15.30
N MET A 340 23.29 10.00 -14.96
CA MET A 340 24.55 10.71 -14.77
C MET A 340 25.38 10.83 -16.06
N ASP A 341 25.38 9.80 -16.90
CA ASP A 341 26.31 9.65 -18.03
C ASP A 341 25.78 10.18 -19.38
N LYS A 342 24.51 10.59 -19.47
CA LYS A 342 23.94 11.14 -20.72
C LYS A 342 24.79 12.29 -21.26
N ALA A 343 25.03 12.32 -22.56
CA ALA A 343 25.66 13.44 -23.22
C ALA A 343 24.85 14.74 -23.07
N SER A 344 23.52 14.66 -23.25
CA SER A 344 22.63 15.79 -22.99
C SER A 344 22.60 16.17 -21.51
N PRO A 345 22.85 17.43 -21.14
CA PRO A 345 22.83 17.92 -19.77
C PRO A 345 21.43 18.26 -19.24
N GLU A 346 20.39 18.21 -20.05
CA GLU A 346 19.06 18.77 -19.73
C GLU A 346 18.45 18.21 -18.44
N VAL A 347 18.53 16.89 -18.25
CA VAL A 347 18.02 16.25 -17.02
C VAL A 347 18.83 16.72 -15.81
N ARG A 348 20.16 16.69 -15.92
CA ARG A 348 21.04 17.10 -14.81
C ARG A 348 20.84 18.58 -14.46
N LYS A 349 20.65 19.46 -15.45
CA LYS A 349 20.30 20.87 -15.23
C LYS A 349 18.96 20.99 -14.50
N TYR A 350 17.94 20.25 -14.96
CA TYR A 350 16.62 20.26 -14.33
C TYR A 350 16.69 19.84 -12.87
N LEU A 351 17.41 18.78 -12.56
CA LEU A 351 17.59 18.29 -11.19
C LEU A 351 18.40 19.27 -10.35
N ALA A 352 19.53 19.76 -10.86
CA ALA A 352 20.42 20.66 -10.14
C ALA A 352 19.79 22.04 -9.84
N GLN A 353 18.83 22.49 -10.64
CA GLN A 353 18.04 23.68 -10.32
C GLN A 353 17.14 23.49 -9.08
N ARG A 354 16.74 22.26 -8.76
CA ARG A 354 15.71 21.91 -7.77
C ARG A 354 16.24 21.20 -6.55
N ALA A 355 17.43 20.61 -6.66
CA ALA A 355 18.00 19.81 -5.58
C ALA A 355 19.52 19.92 -5.55
N ASP A 356 20.07 19.73 -4.37
CA ASP A 356 21.50 19.53 -4.16
C ASP A 356 21.82 18.04 -4.31
N LEU A 357 22.92 17.74 -5.01
CA LEU A 357 23.47 16.40 -5.07
C LEU A 357 24.25 16.14 -3.78
N LEU A 358 23.71 15.31 -2.88
CA LEU A 358 24.39 14.93 -1.66
C LEU A 358 25.47 13.87 -1.89
N GLY A 359 25.23 12.99 -2.86
CA GLY A 359 26.18 11.95 -3.25
C GLY A 359 25.63 11.03 -4.33
N ALA A 360 26.52 10.31 -4.98
CA ALA A 360 26.18 9.27 -5.94
C ALA A 360 27.16 8.09 -5.81
N ILE A 361 26.63 6.88 -5.93
CA ILE A 361 27.41 5.63 -5.81
C ILE A 361 27.12 4.79 -7.05
N ARG A 362 28.13 4.52 -7.86
CA ARG A 362 28.02 3.58 -8.97
C ARG A 362 28.11 2.15 -8.46
N LEU A 363 27.07 1.38 -8.69
CA LEU A 363 27.02 -0.03 -8.32
C LEU A 363 27.78 -0.88 -9.35
N PRO A 364 28.44 -1.96 -8.91
CA PRO A 364 29.01 -2.95 -9.81
C PRO A 364 27.95 -3.51 -10.79
N ASP A 365 28.36 -3.81 -12.02
CA ASP A 365 27.45 -4.30 -13.07
C ASP A 365 26.78 -5.66 -12.75
N ASN A 366 27.36 -6.40 -11.81
CA ASN A 366 26.86 -7.69 -11.34
C ASN A 366 25.95 -7.60 -10.10
N THR A 367 25.67 -6.41 -9.58
CA THR A 367 24.85 -6.20 -8.37
C THR A 367 23.50 -6.88 -8.46
N PHE A 368 22.87 -6.86 -9.62
CA PHE A 368 21.55 -7.44 -9.88
C PHE A 368 21.60 -8.82 -10.53
N THR A 369 22.78 -9.38 -10.84
CA THR A 369 22.93 -10.61 -11.62
C THR A 369 22.27 -11.83 -10.93
N LYS A 370 22.39 -11.95 -9.60
CA LYS A 370 21.77 -13.06 -8.85
C LYS A 370 20.24 -13.03 -8.87
N ASN A 371 19.68 -11.83 -8.88
CA ASN A 371 18.22 -11.64 -8.77
C ASN A 371 17.55 -11.39 -10.12
N ALA A 372 18.29 -10.96 -11.13
CA ALA A 372 17.77 -10.52 -12.41
C ALA A 372 18.38 -11.24 -13.64
N GLY A 373 19.43 -12.01 -13.45
CA GLY A 373 20.10 -12.69 -14.57
C GLY A 373 20.78 -11.75 -15.58
N THR A 374 20.83 -10.43 -15.31
CA THR A 374 21.36 -9.43 -16.22
C THR A 374 22.45 -8.59 -15.56
N LYS A 375 23.40 -8.12 -16.40
CA LYS A 375 24.41 -7.15 -16.00
C LYS A 375 23.93 -5.76 -16.34
N VAL A 376 23.63 -4.97 -15.33
CA VAL A 376 23.18 -3.58 -15.49
C VAL A 376 23.99 -2.67 -14.58
N THR A 377 24.67 -1.70 -15.18
CA THR A 377 25.31 -0.63 -14.41
C THR A 377 24.26 0.37 -13.98
N SER A 378 24.14 0.57 -12.68
CA SER A 378 23.20 1.50 -12.07
C SER A 378 23.90 2.37 -11.03
N ASP A 379 23.25 3.47 -10.69
CA ASP A 379 23.73 4.44 -9.72
C ASP A 379 22.70 4.58 -8.60
N ILE A 380 23.18 4.72 -7.35
CA ILE A 380 22.38 5.27 -6.26
C ILE A 380 22.65 6.77 -6.25
N ILE A 381 21.59 7.57 -6.32
CA ILE A 381 21.70 9.03 -6.31
C ILE A 381 20.93 9.57 -5.11
N PHE A 382 21.61 10.37 -4.28
CA PHE A 382 21.04 11.08 -3.15
C PHE A 382 20.89 12.56 -3.50
N LEU A 383 19.63 13.04 -3.52
CA LEU A 383 19.31 14.44 -3.78
C LEU A 383 18.57 15.03 -2.58
N GLN A 384 18.90 16.25 -2.20
CA GLN A 384 18.12 17.02 -1.23
C GLN A 384 17.36 18.14 -1.94
N LYS A 385 16.04 18.16 -1.83
CA LYS A 385 15.23 19.20 -2.45
C LYS A 385 15.54 20.58 -1.86
N ARG A 386 15.79 21.53 -2.74
CA ARG A 386 15.99 22.95 -2.37
C ARG A 386 14.65 23.62 -2.03
N GLU A 387 14.74 24.66 -1.24
CA GLU A 387 13.60 25.51 -0.93
C GLU A 387 13.19 26.35 -2.13
N ASN A 388 14.17 26.87 -2.85
CA ASN A 388 13.97 27.71 -4.02
C ASN A 388 14.73 27.16 -5.24
N LEU A 389 14.22 27.47 -6.42
CA LEU A 389 14.93 27.19 -7.67
C LEU A 389 16.22 28.01 -7.71
N THR A 390 17.28 27.39 -8.19
CA THR A 390 18.57 28.06 -8.38
C THR A 390 18.90 28.11 -9.87
N ASP A 391 19.30 29.26 -10.35
CA ASP A 391 19.82 29.40 -11.69
C ASP A 391 21.17 28.67 -11.79
N ILE A 392 21.27 27.78 -12.77
CA ILE A 392 22.50 27.08 -13.07
C ILE A 392 23.11 27.75 -14.28
N MET A 393 24.26 28.36 -14.07
CA MET A 393 25.03 28.90 -15.18
C MET A 393 25.48 27.78 -16.13
N PRO A 394 25.51 28.03 -17.44
CA PRO A 394 25.86 27.04 -18.43
C PRO A 394 27.28 26.50 -18.29
#